data_4899090c82b058cb6e51bb6598b93683
#
_entry.id   4899090c82b058cb6e51bb6598b93683
#
_cell.length_a   1.000
_cell.length_b   1.000
_cell.length_c   1.000
_cell.angle_alpha   90.00
_cell.angle_beta   90.00
_cell.angle_gamma   90.00
#
_symmetry.space_group_name_H-M   'P 1'
#
loop_
_entity.id
_entity.type
_entity.pdbx_description
1 polymer ?
#
loop_
_entity_poly.entity_id
_entity_poly.type
_entity_poly.pdbx_seq_one_letter_code
_entity_poly.pdbx_strand_id
1 'polypeptide(L)'
;MVSATENISDGPEGIILESMLEGMAEYYSAELAQKINRGLTENALKGKNNGGGIPLGYQLTDDQHLRIDPLTAPIVREIYQRYAEGETVRSIITSLNERHILTQKQKPFRPNSLHSVLCNRKYIGEFRYKDIIIPDGVPSIIPKDLFERVQMRVEKNKRTPARAKAEEEYLLTTKLFCGHCGRLMIGESGKGRNGTIHRYY
;
A
#
# COMPACT_ATOMS: atom_id res chain seq x y z
N MET A 1 -30.89 29.02 5.95
CA MET A 1 -29.80 28.77 6.94
C MET A 1 -29.72 30.03 7.82
N VAL A 2 -29.68 29.93 9.13
CA VAL A 2 -29.53 31.10 10.02
C VAL A 2 -28.06 31.20 10.37
N SER A 3 -27.38 32.25 9.90
CA SER A 3 -26.00 32.56 10.31
C SER A 3 -26.00 33.14 11.71
N ALA A 4 -25.13 32.69 12.60
CA ALA A 4 -24.98 33.20 13.96
C ALA A 4 -24.17 34.51 14.02
N THR A 5 -23.47 34.87 12.97
CA THR A 5 -22.55 36.00 12.92
C THR A 5 -22.89 37.07 11.87
N GLU A 6 -23.79 36.75 10.93
CA GLU A 6 -24.14 37.65 9.83
C GLU A 6 -25.66 37.80 9.74
N ASN A 7 -26.14 39.05 9.74
CA ASN A 7 -27.55 39.35 9.63
C ASN A 7 -27.95 39.41 8.14
N ILE A 8 -28.23 38.23 7.57
CA ILE A 8 -28.65 38.11 6.17
C ILE A 8 -30.14 38.31 6.10
N SER A 9 -30.64 39.31 5.33
CA SER A 9 -32.05 39.58 5.15
C SER A 9 -32.73 38.48 4.32
N ASP A 10 -34.01 38.20 4.59
CA ASP A 10 -34.83 37.28 3.81
C ASP A 10 -35.24 37.83 2.42
N GLY A 11 -34.76 39.02 2.05
CA GLY A 11 -35.07 39.70 0.80
C GLY A 11 -34.14 39.31 -0.36
N PRO A 12 -34.40 39.86 -1.58
CA PRO A 12 -33.53 39.61 -2.76
C PRO A 12 -32.09 39.96 -2.55
N GLU A 13 -31.78 40.97 -1.71
CA GLU A 13 -30.44 41.40 -1.36
C GLU A 13 -29.70 40.30 -0.56
N GLY A 14 -30.43 39.57 0.29
CA GLY A 14 -29.90 38.46 1.07
C GLY A 14 -29.41 37.32 0.19
N ILE A 15 -30.14 37.01 -0.88
CA ILE A 15 -29.75 35.98 -1.83
C ILE A 15 -28.44 36.33 -2.52
N ILE A 16 -28.25 37.60 -2.90
CA ILE A 16 -27.01 38.09 -3.51
C ILE A 16 -25.87 38.00 -2.52
N LEU A 17 -26.08 38.44 -1.28
CA LEU A 17 -25.05 38.40 -0.25
C LEU A 17 -24.62 36.98 0.09
N GLU A 18 -25.58 36.06 0.24
CA GLU A 18 -25.31 34.62 0.48
C GLU A 18 -24.49 34.02 -0.65
N SER A 19 -24.90 34.22 -1.91
CA SER A 19 -24.16 33.74 -3.06
C SER A 19 -22.74 34.31 -3.16
N MET A 20 -22.57 35.58 -2.77
CA MET A 20 -21.25 36.22 -2.77
C MET A 20 -20.35 35.64 -1.67
N LEU A 21 -20.89 35.41 -0.48
CA LEU A 21 -20.17 34.81 0.65
C LEU A 21 -19.77 33.37 0.36
N GLU A 22 -20.68 32.58 -0.22
CA GLU A 22 -20.38 31.21 -0.67
C GLU A 22 -19.31 31.20 -1.73
N GLY A 23 -19.40 32.06 -2.75
CA GLY A 23 -18.39 32.20 -3.79
C GLY A 23 -17.02 32.60 -3.25
N MET A 24 -16.98 33.51 -2.28
CA MET A 24 -15.73 33.89 -1.61
C MET A 24 -15.15 32.75 -0.79
N ALA A 25 -15.97 31.99 -0.06
CA ALA A 25 -15.51 30.85 0.72
C ALA A 25 -14.94 29.75 -0.18
N GLU A 26 -15.59 29.48 -1.31
CA GLU A 26 -15.08 28.53 -2.33
C GLU A 26 -13.76 29.03 -2.94
N TYR A 27 -13.68 30.30 -3.29
CA TYR A 27 -12.43 30.91 -3.80
C TYR A 27 -11.26 30.76 -2.81
N TYR A 28 -11.46 31.12 -1.53
CA TYR A 28 -10.41 30.97 -0.51
C TYR A 28 -10.01 29.52 -0.30
N SER A 29 -10.95 28.59 -0.34
CA SER A 29 -10.69 27.17 -0.23
C SER A 29 -9.82 26.68 -1.41
N ALA A 30 -10.17 27.10 -2.63
CA ALA A 30 -9.42 26.76 -3.84
C ALA A 30 -8.01 27.37 -3.83
N GLU A 31 -7.89 28.65 -3.44
CA GLU A 31 -6.59 29.32 -3.33
C GLU A 31 -5.69 28.65 -2.29
N LEU A 32 -6.24 28.31 -1.13
CA LEU A 32 -5.51 27.58 -0.08
C LEU A 32 -5.03 26.22 -0.57
N ALA A 33 -5.89 25.48 -1.27
CA ALA A 33 -5.52 24.19 -1.86
C ALA A 33 -4.36 24.32 -2.87
N GLN A 34 -4.37 25.37 -3.69
CA GLN A 34 -3.26 25.64 -4.62
C GLN A 34 -1.95 25.95 -3.87
N LYS A 35 -1.99 26.82 -2.83
CA LYS A 35 -0.82 27.15 -2.00
C LYS A 35 -0.24 25.91 -1.32
N ILE A 36 -1.10 25.09 -0.73
CA ILE A 36 -0.69 23.82 -0.10
C ILE A 36 -0.05 22.87 -1.13
N ASN A 37 -0.69 22.66 -2.27
CA ASN A 37 -0.18 21.78 -3.31
C ASN A 37 1.20 22.27 -3.82
N ARG A 38 1.38 23.56 -3.99
CA ARG A 38 2.68 24.15 -4.37
C ARG A 38 3.74 23.89 -3.32
N GLY A 39 3.46 24.14 -2.05
CA GLY A 39 4.40 23.86 -0.94
C GLY A 39 4.77 22.38 -0.83
N LEU A 40 3.80 21.48 -0.99
CA LEU A 40 4.05 20.03 -0.99
C LEU A 40 4.90 19.61 -2.20
N THR A 41 4.70 20.22 -3.36
CA THR A 41 5.51 19.95 -4.56
C THR A 41 6.96 20.43 -4.38
N GLU A 42 7.15 21.61 -3.83
CA GLU A 42 8.48 22.16 -3.50
C GLU A 42 9.21 21.27 -2.47
N ASN A 43 8.52 20.83 -1.44
CA ASN A 43 9.07 19.88 -0.46
C ASN A 43 9.46 18.56 -1.10
N ALA A 44 8.62 18.02 -1.99
CA ALA A 44 8.91 16.79 -2.71
C ALA A 44 10.17 16.92 -3.57
N LEU A 45 10.34 18.03 -4.29
CA LEU A 45 11.55 18.30 -5.09
C LEU A 45 12.82 18.39 -4.23
N LYS A 46 12.69 18.79 -2.97
CA LYS A 46 13.78 18.80 -1.98
C LYS A 46 13.97 17.43 -1.29
N GLY A 47 13.23 16.39 -1.67
CA GLY A 47 13.27 15.07 -1.03
C GLY A 47 12.71 15.03 0.39
N LYS A 48 11.94 16.05 0.80
CA LYS A 48 11.30 16.12 2.12
C LYS A 48 10.05 15.26 2.18
N ASN A 49 9.81 14.66 3.33
CA ASN A 49 8.60 13.88 3.55
C ASN A 49 7.37 14.80 3.69
N ASN A 50 6.42 14.66 2.81
CA ASN A 50 5.17 15.44 2.78
C ASN A 50 4.07 14.90 3.70
N GLY A 51 4.43 14.32 4.84
CA GLY A 51 3.49 13.64 5.70
C GLY A 51 3.24 12.18 5.27
N GLY A 52 2.23 11.56 5.85
CA GLY A 52 2.00 10.13 5.70
C GLY A 52 2.81 9.30 6.71
N GLY A 53 2.63 7.98 6.66
CA GLY A 53 3.33 7.09 7.58
C GLY A 53 4.82 6.96 7.22
N ILE A 54 5.68 7.00 8.23
CA ILE A 54 7.09 6.68 8.07
C ILE A 54 7.21 5.17 7.85
N PRO A 55 7.91 4.70 6.79
CA PRO A 55 8.10 3.26 6.59
C PRO A 55 8.95 2.65 7.70
N LEU A 56 8.72 1.38 7.99
CA LEU A 56 9.58 0.62 8.91
C LEU A 56 11.04 0.70 8.43
N GLY A 57 11.99 0.83 9.34
CA GLY A 57 13.41 0.97 8.98
C GLY A 57 13.86 2.40 8.75
N TYR A 58 12.94 3.36 8.82
CA TYR A 58 13.25 4.78 8.73
C TYR A 58 12.75 5.55 9.94
N GLN A 59 13.43 6.65 10.22
CA GLN A 59 13.02 7.71 11.15
C GLN A 59 13.01 9.04 10.42
N LEU A 60 12.21 9.98 10.89
CA LEU A 60 12.14 11.32 10.34
C LEU A 60 13.15 12.22 11.08
N THR A 61 13.92 13.01 10.34
CA THR A 61 14.77 14.08 10.89
C THR A 61 13.96 15.35 11.10
N ASP A 62 14.50 16.30 11.88
CA ASP A 62 13.89 17.61 12.10
C ASP A 62 13.67 18.37 10.77
N ASP A 63 14.54 18.18 9.79
CA ASP A 63 14.45 18.74 8.45
C ASP A 63 13.44 18.05 7.52
N GLN A 64 12.65 17.11 8.04
CA GLN A 64 11.65 16.32 7.30
C GLN A 64 12.24 15.36 6.27
N HIS A 65 13.52 14.97 6.39
CA HIS A 65 14.11 13.91 5.57
C HIS A 65 14.03 12.54 6.25
N LEU A 66 13.94 11.49 5.44
CA LEU A 66 14.00 10.13 5.93
C LEU A 66 15.45 9.71 6.17
N ARG A 67 15.74 9.22 7.36
CA ARG A 67 17.03 8.62 7.75
C ARG A 67 16.83 7.16 8.12
N ILE A 68 17.84 6.32 7.85
CA ILE A 68 17.81 4.91 8.26
C ILE A 68 17.80 4.82 9.79
N ASP A 69 16.83 4.07 10.31
CA ASP A 69 16.76 3.73 11.72
C ASP A 69 17.60 2.46 11.99
N PRO A 70 18.69 2.55 12.76
CA PRO A 70 19.56 1.41 13.02
C PRO A 70 18.87 0.26 13.76
N LEU A 71 17.80 0.53 14.50
CA LEU A 71 17.06 -0.48 15.27
C LEU A 71 16.10 -1.29 14.39
N THR A 72 15.42 -0.65 13.46
CA THR A 72 14.36 -1.30 12.67
C THR A 72 14.79 -1.63 11.24
N ALA A 73 15.84 -1.02 10.69
CA ALA A 73 16.37 -1.34 9.37
C ALA A 73 16.84 -2.81 9.22
N PRO A 74 17.50 -3.44 10.22
CA PRO A 74 17.84 -4.86 10.16
C PRO A 74 16.63 -5.77 9.97
N ILE A 75 15.49 -5.43 10.57
CA ILE A 75 14.22 -6.18 10.44
C ILE A 75 13.73 -6.14 8.99
N VAL A 76 13.84 -4.98 8.33
CA VAL A 76 13.47 -4.85 6.91
C VAL A 76 14.36 -5.72 6.04
N ARG A 77 15.68 -5.73 6.28
CA ARG A 77 16.62 -6.60 5.56
C ARG A 77 16.31 -8.07 5.75
N GLU A 78 16.03 -8.49 6.99
CA GLU A 78 15.62 -9.85 7.33
C GLU A 78 14.36 -10.26 6.55
N ILE A 79 13.32 -9.42 6.53
CA ILE A 79 12.07 -9.68 5.81
C ILE A 79 12.33 -9.92 4.31
N TYR A 80 13.13 -9.06 3.68
CA TYR A 80 13.44 -9.16 2.26
C TYR A 80 14.26 -10.41 1.94
N GLN A 81 15.26 -10.73 2.76
CA GLN A 81 16.11 -11.89 2.58
C GLN A 81 15.33 -13.19 2.72
N ARG A 82 14.59 -13.37 3.82
CA ARG A 82 13.76 -14.56 4.06
C ARG A 82 12.72 -14.77 2.96
N TYR A 83 12.08 -13.68 2.53
CA TYR A 83 11.12 -13.77 1.44
C TYR A 83 11.80 -14.14 0.11
N ALA A 84 12.97 -13.60 -0.21
CA ALA A 84 13.74 -13.95 -1.42
C ALA A 84 14.20 -15.43 -1.41
N GLU A 85 14.58 -15.97 -0.23
CA GLU A 85 14.98 -17.36 -0.02
C GLU A 85 13.85 -18.37 -0.16
N GLY A 86 12.60 -17.91 -0.21
CA GLY A 86 11.49 -18.82 -0.47
C GLY A 86 10.47 -18.91 0.63
N GLU A 87 10.67 -18.28 1.75
CA GLU A 87 9.76 -18.35 2.89
C GLU A 87 8.40 -17.71 2.57
N THR A 88 7.35 -18.20 3.23
CA THR A 88 6.00 -17.69 3.02
C THR A 88 5.74 -16.43 3.85
N VAL A 89 4.88 -15.53 3.34
CA VAL A 89 4.42 -14.34 4.08
C VAL A 89 3.90 -14.71 5.48
N ARG A 90 3.18 -15.82 5.58
CA ARG A 90 2.60 -16.27 6.86
C ARG A 90 3.67 -16.68 7.87
N SER A 91 4.68 -17.44 7.45
CA SER A 91 5.77 -17.88 8.31
C SER A 91 6.58 -16.69 8.83
N ILE A 92 6.93 -15.74 7.94
CA ILE A 92 7.65 -14.52 8.33
C ILE A 92 6.86 -13.73 9.37
N ILE A 93 5.55 -13.53 9.15
CA ILE A 93 4.67 -12.81 10.08
C ILE A 93 4.60 -13.50 11.44
N THR A 94 4.42 -14.82 11.47
CA THR A 94 4.35 -15.58 12.71
C THR A 94 5.62 -15.41 13.52
N SER A 95 6.78 -15.60 12.90
CA SER A 95 8.09 -15.43 13.54
C SER A 95 8.32 -13.99 14.07
N LEU A 96 7.95 -12.96 13.29
CA LEU A 96 8.08 -11.57 13.75
C LEU A 96 7.17 -11.27 14.95
N ASN A 97 5.94 -11.76 14.92
CA ASN A 97 4.97 -11.55 16.01
C ASN A 97 5.34 -12.34 17.29
N GLU A 98 5.87 -13.55 17.17
CA GLU A 98 6.41 -14.34 18.31
C GLU A 98 7.58 -13.64 18.99
N ARG A 99 8.41 -12.95 18.21
CA ARG A 99 9.50 -12.11 18.72
C ARG A 99 9.03 -10.74 19.22
N HIS A 100 7.71 -10.49 19.28
CA HIS A 100 7.09 -9.20 19.65
C HIS A 100 7.59 -8.00 18.84
N ILE A 101 8.01 -8.24 17.60
CA ILE A 101 8.40 -7.17 16.69
C ILE A 101 7.14 -6.54 16.13
N LEU A 102 6.99 -5.23 16.32
CA LEU A 102 5.82 -4.48 15.91
C LEU A 102 6.08 -3.67 14.63
N THR A 103 5.01 -3.36 13.91
CA THR A 103 5.05 -2.42 12.81
C THR A 103 5.34 -1.00 13.31
N GLN A 104 5.67 -0.07 12.41
CA GLN A 104 5.87 1.35 12.76
C GLN A 104 4.69 1.97 13.54
N LYS A 105 3.48 1.45 13.35
CA LYS A 105 2.27 1.87 14.07
C LYS A 105 2.04 1.13 15.38
N GLN A 106 3.06 0.46 15.91
CA GLN A 106 3.00 -0.34 17.14
C GLN A 106 1.90 -1.41 17.13
N LYS A 107 1.70 -2.05 15.98
CA LYS A 107 0.71 -3.13 15.79
C LYS A 107 1.40 -4.40 15.30
N PRO A 108 0.87 -5.59 15.61
CA PRO A 108 1.37 -6.84 15.07
C PRO A 108 1.36 -6.84 13.54
N PHE A 109 2.30 -7.57 12.94
CA PHE A 109 2.33 -7.73 11.49
C PHE A 109 1.13 -8.53 10.99
N ARG A 110 0.59 -8.08 9.85
CA ARG A 110 -0.48 -8.73 9.10
C ARG A 110 -0.05 -8.88 7.64
N PRO A 111 -0.68 -9.76 6.84
CA PRO A 111 -0.32 -9.94 5.43
C PRO A 111 -0.22 -8.63 4.64
N ASN A 112 -1.19 -7.72 4.80
CA ASN A 112 -1.19 -6.43 4.12
C ASN A 112 -0.04 -5.52 4.56
N SER A 113 0.34 -5.54 5.85
CA SER A 113 1.47 -4.74 6.33
C SER A 113 2.79 -5.24 5.77
N LEU A 114 2.99 -6.58 5.71
CA LEU A 114 4.18 -7.16 5.10
C LEU A 114 4.23 -6.92 3.59
N HIS A 115 3.10 -7.05 2.90
CA HIS A 115 3.01 -6.73 1.47
C HIS A 115 3.40 -5.26 1.20
N SER A 116 2.92 -4.33 2.02
CA SER A 116 3.31 -2.91 1.92
C SER A 116 4.82 -2.71 2.12
N VAL A 117 5.46 -3.46 3.00
CA VAL A 117 6.93 -3.44 3.15
C VAL A 117 7.59 -3.98 1.89
N LEU A 118 7.21 -5.16 1.40
CA LEU A 118 7.83 -5.81 0.24
C LEU A 118 7.71 -5.01 -1.07
N CYS A 119 6.67 -4.18 -1.22
CA CYS A 119 6.42 -3.41 -2.44
C CYS A 119 6.89 -1.95 -2.37
N ASN A 120 7.45 -1.50 -1.24
CA ASN A 120 7.80 -0.11 -1.07
C ASN A 120 9.15 0.24 -1.69
N ARG A 121 9.12 1.03 -2.76
CA ARG A 121 10.32 1.43 -3.51
C ARG A 121 11.24 2.41 -2.75
N LYS A 122 10.78 2.99 -1.64
CA LYS A 122 11.66 3.80 -0.77
C LYS A 122 12.86 3.00 -0.25
N TYR A 123 12.70 1.67 -0.09
CA TYR A 123 13.80 0.82 0.40
C TYR A 123 14.98 0.68 -0.57
N ILE A 124 14.78 0.97 -1.86
CA ILE A 124 15.85 1.04 -2.86
C ILE A 124 16.33 2.47 -3.14
N GLY A 125 15.88 3.44 -2.32
CA GLY A 125 16.28 4.85 -2.45
C GLY A 125 15.33 5.71 -3.25
N GLU A 126 14.26 5.16 -3.86
CA GLU A 126 13.35 5.94 -4.70
C GLU A 126 12.36 6.74 -3.85
N PHE A 127 12.41 8.06 -3.94
CA PHE A 127 11.38 8.94 -3.39
C PHE A 127 10.33 9.22 -4.46
N ARG A 128 9.06 9.01 -4.12
CA ARG A 128 7.94 9.27 -5.04
C ARG A 128 6.86 10.11 -4.38
N TYR A 129 6.47 11.17 -5.08
CA TYR A 129 5.33 12.01 -4.73
C TYR A 129 4.58 12.42 -5.99
N LYS A 130 3.32 11.98 -6.14
CA LYS A 130 2.53 12.13 -7.38
C LYS A 130 3.35 11.65 -8.59
N ASP A 131 3.62 12.54 -9.54
CA ASP A 131 4.38 12.27 -10.76
C ASP A 131 5.90 12.51 -10.60
N ILE A 132 6.32 13.04 -9.43
CA ILE A 132 7.72 13.31 -9.14
C ILE A 132 8.36 12.02 -8.61
N ILE A 133 9.38 11.56 -9.33
CA ILE A 133 10.21 10.42 -8.93
C ILE A 133 11.64 10.92 -8.84
N ILE A 134 12.23 10.81 -7.65
CA ILE A 134 13.63 11.18 -7.41
C ILE A 134 14.40 9.90 -7.10
N PRO A 135 15.26 9.44 -8.02
CA PRO A 135 16.20 8.37 -7.74
C PRO A 135 17.14 8.83 -6.61
N ASP A 136 17.45 7.93 -5.69
CA ASP A 136 18.33 8.18 -4.55
C ASP A 136 17.90 9.36 -3.64
N GLY A 137 16.59 9.73 -3.68
CA GLY A 137 16.00 10.75 -2.82
C GLY A 137 15.82 10.31 -1.35
N VAL A 138 16.02 9.02 -1.05
CA VAL A 138 15.97 8.44 0.29
C VAL A 138 17.17 7.48 0.45
N PRO A 139 17.81 7.39 1.63
CA PRO A 139 18.86 6.40 1.86
C PRO A 139 18.35 4.98 1.64
N SER A 140 18.99 4.18 0.80
CA SER A 140 18.58 2.82 0.49
C SER A 140 18.90 1.86 1.64
N ILE A 141 17.96 1.01 2.02
CA ILE A 141 18.15 -0.07 3.01
C ILE A 141 18.44 -1.39 2.31
N ILE A 142 17.84 -1.60 1.14
CA ILE A 142 17.85 -2.85 0.38
C ILE A 142 18.57 -2.64 -0.96
N PRO A 143 19.48 -3.56 -1.37
CA PRO A 143 20.06 -3.56 -2.70
C PRO A 143 18.99 -3.75 -3.80
N LYS A 144 19.19 -3.12 -4.96
CA LYS A 144 18.22 -3.19 -6.09
C LYS A 144 18.00 -4.62 -6.58
N ASP A 145 19.06 -5.43 -6.67
CA ASP A 145 18.99 -6.84 -7.08
C ASP A 145 18.10 -7.69 -6.17
N LEU A 146 18.21 -7.49 -4.86
CA LEU A 146 17.37 -8.19 -3.87
C LEU A 146 15.91 -7.74 -3.98
N PHE A 147 15.67 -6.46 -4.16
CA PHE A 147 14.33 -5.92 -4.37
C PHE A 147 13.68 -6.51 -5.62
N GLU A 148 14.38 -6.55 -6.74
CA GLU A 148 13.87 -7.10 -8.01
C GLU A 148 13.52 -8.59 -7.89
N ARG A 149 14.38 -9.39 -7.25
CA ARG A 149 14.07 -10.81 -6.96
C ARG A 149 12.79 -10.96 -6.15
N VAL A 150 12.62 -10.11 -5.14
CA VAL A 150 11.41 -10.07 -4.32
C VAL A 150 10.19 -9.69 -5.16
N GLN A 151 10.28 -8.67 -6.03
CA GLN A 151 9.16 -8.24 -6.89
C GLN A 151 8.75 -9.36 -7.88
N MET A 152 9.71 -10.03 -8.52
CA MET A 152 9.41 -11.18 -9.39
C MET A 152 8.65 -12.27 -8.64
N ARG A 153 9.02 -12.54 -7.39
CA ARG A 153 8.32 -13.52 -6.56
C ARG A 153 6.92 -13.05 -6.14
N VAL A 154 6.78 -11.78 -5.76
CA VAL A 154 5.46 -11.18 -5.43
C VAL A 154 4.52 -11.32 -6.62
N GLU A 155 4.97 -10.98 -7.83
CA GLU A 155 4.16 -11.05 -9.05
C GLU A 155 3.80 -12.50 -9.42
N LYS A 156 4.75 -13.44 -9.27
CA LYS A 156 4.49 -14.88 -9.45
C LYS A 156 3.41 -15.37 -8.47
N ASN A 157 3.54 -14.99 -7.20
CA ASN A 157 2.58 -15.42 -6.17
C ASN A 157 1.20 -14.78 -6.33
N LYS A 158 1.11 -13.57 -6.88
CA LYS A 158 -0.15 -12.90 -7.19
C LYS A 158 -0.96 -13.64 -8.25
N ARG A 159 -0.28 -14.27 -9.22
CA ARG A 159 -0.91 -15.05 -10.28
C ARG A 159 -1.23 -16.48 -9.86
N THR A 160 -0.62 -16.95 -8.78
CA THR A 160 -0.88 -18.29 -8.26
C THR A 160 -2.18 -18.26 -7.46
N PRO A 161 -3.21 -19.06 -7.81
CA PRO A 161 -4.43 -19.09 -7.04
C PRO A 161 -4.12 -19.54 -5.61
N ALA A 162 -4.88 -18.98 -4.67
CA ALA A 162 -4.82 -19.45 -3.28
C ALA A 162 -4.99 -20.96 -3.30
N ARG A 163 -4.09 -21.70 -2.64
CA ARG A 163 -4.28 -23.12 -2.43
C ARG A 163 -5.62 -23.28 -1.73
N ALA A 164 -6.62 -23.73 -2.50
CA ALA A 164 -7.94 -23.93 -1.97
C ALA A 164 -7.82 -24.94 -0.81
N LYS A 165 -8.45 -24.61 0.30
CA LYS A 165 -8.73 -25.57 1.38
C LYS A 165 -9.91 -26.46 0.93
N ALA A 166 -9.77 -27.12 -0.22
CA ALA A 166 -10.72 -28.14 -0.61
C ALA A 166 -10.50 -29.33 0.36
N GLU A 167 -11.57 -29.85 0.90
CA GLU A 167 -11.55 -31.08 1.70
C GLU A 167 -11.00 -32.27 0.88
N GLU A 168 -10.96 -32.10 -0.43
CA GLU A 168 -10.51 -33.12 -1.39
C GLU A 168 -9.33 -32.61 -2.24
N GLU A 169 -8.40 -33.50 -2.53
CA GLU A 169 -7.19 -33.21 -3.28
C GLU A 169 -7.44 -33.29 -4.79
N TYR A 170 -7.37 -32.16 -5.47
CA TYR A 170 -7.40 -32.07 -6.93
C TYR A 170 -5.97 -32.08 -7.47
N LEU A 171 -5.56 -33.18 -8.07
CA LEU A 171 -4.17 -33.44 -8.51
C LEU A 171 -3.60 -32.40 -9.48
N LEU A 172 -4.46 -31.81 -10.32
CA LEU A 172 -4.04 -30.85 -11.33
C LEU A 172 -4.21 -29.38 -10.89
N THR A 173 -4.57 -29.14 -9.64
CA THR A 173 -4.63 -27.78 -9.10
C THR A 173 -3.28 -27.09 -9.27
N THR A 174 -3.28 -25.88 -9.80
CA THR A 174 -2.11 -25.06 -10.16
C THR A 174 -1.28 -25.55 -11.35
N LYS A 175 -1.62 -26.66 -11.99
CA LYS A 175 -0.89 -27.24 -13.14
C LYS A 175 -1.67 -27.21 -14.45
N LEU A 176 -3.00 -27.10 -14.39
CA LEU A 176 -3.87 -27.15 -15.56
C LEU A 176 -4.24 -25.74 -16.02
N PHE A 177 -4.00 -25.45 -17.30
CA PHE A 177 -4.34 -24.17 -17.92
C PHE A 177 -5.30 -24.38 -19.08
N CYS A 178 -6.26 -23.50 -19.25
CA CYS A 178 -7.17 -23.52 -20.39
C CYS A 178 -6.40 -23.31 -21.70
N GLY A 179 -6.51 -24.25 -22.64
CA GLY A 179 -5.85 -24.17 -23.95
C GLY A 179 -6.33 -23.01 -24.84
N HIS A 180 -7.50 -22.45 -24.55
CA HIS A 180 -8.09 -21.34 -25.34
C HIS A 180 -7.65 -19.97 -24.80
N CYS A 181 -7.73 -19.73 -23.48
CA CYS A 181 -7.48 -18.41 -22.89
C CYS A 181 -6.23 -18.36 -21.98
N GLY A 182 -5.51 -19.46 -21.80
CA GLY A 182 -4.31 -19.55 -20.97
C GLY A 182 -4.57 -19.35 -19.46
N ARG A 183 -5.81 -19.23 -19.02
CA ARG A 183 -6.12 -19.06 -17.59
C ARG A 183 -5.98 -20.39 -16.87
N LEU A 184 -5.59 -20.29 -15.61
CA LEU A 184 -5.53 -21.45 -14.73
C LEU A 184 -6.93 -22.01 -14.49
N MET A 185 -7.07 -23.32 -14.58
CA MET A 185 -8.30 -24.04 -14.26
C MET A 185 -8.29 -24.47 -12.79
N ILE A 186 -9.43 -24.38 -12.15
CA ILE A 186 -9.65 -24.73 -10.74
C ILE A 186 -10.50 -25.99 -10.72
N GLY A 187 -10.12 -26.96 -9.90
CA GLY A 187 -10.94 -28.14 -9.69
C GLY A 187 -12.21 -27.79 -8.90
N GLU A 188 -13.33 -28.30 -9.35
CA GLU A 188 -14.64 -28.07 -8.74
C GLU A 188 -15.39 -29.39 -8.60
N SER A 189 -16.24 -29.51 -7.58
CA SER A 189 -17.09 -30.68 -7.39
C SER A 189 -18.56 -30.29 -7.42
N GLY A 190 -19.36 -31.04 -8.14
CA GLY A 190 -20.80 -30.86 -8.21
C GLY A 190 -21.54 -32.15 -7.79
N LYS A 191 -22.66 -32.01 -7.07
CA LYS A 191 -23.51 -33.10 -6.66
C LYS A 191 -24.53 -33.37 -7.75
N GLY A 192 -24.48 -34.55 -8.34
CA GLY A 192 -25.46 -35.04 -9.32
C GLY A 192 -26.82 -35.31 -8.69
N ARG A 193 -27.88 -35.43 -9.53
CA ARG A 193 -29.27 -35.66 -9.09
C ARG A 193 -29.42 -36.97 -8.24
N ASN A 194 -28.53 -37.91 -8.44
CA ASN A 194 -28.51 -39.20 -7.72
C ASN A 194 -27.62 -39.17 -6.46
N GLY A 195 -27.18 -37.98 -6.01
CA GLY A 195 -26.31 -37.82 -4.84
C GLY A 195 -24.83 -38.10 -5.11
N THR A 196 -24.45 -38.53 -6.32
CA THR A 196 -23.07 -38.81 -6.70
C THR A 196 -22.29 -37.51 -6.85
N ILE A 197 -21.08 -37.42 -6.28
CA ILE A 197 -20.20 -36.26 -6.42
C ILE A 197 -19.37 -36.47 -7.70
N HIS A 198 -19.53 -35.53 -8.63
CA HIS A 198 -18.72 -35.44 -9.84
C HIS A 198 -17.63 -34.39 -9.64
N ARG A 199 -16.40 -34.70 -10.06
CA ARG A 199 -15.22 -33.85 -9.96
C ARG A 199 -14.77 -33.48 -11.36
N TYR A 200 -14.52 -32.20 -11.60
CA TYR A 200 -14.10 -31.65 -12.90
C TYR A 200 -13.17 -30.43 -12.73
N TYR A 201 -12.48 -30.06 -13.83
CA TYR A 201 -11.64 -28.90 -13.93
C TYR A 201 -12.22 -27.91 -14.94
#